data_499c97086f8bb7c8edf6174db3345371
#
_entry.id   499c97086f8bb7c8edf6174db3345371
#
_cell.length_a   1.000
_cell.length_b   1.000
_cell.length_c   1.000
_cell.angle_alpha   90.00
_cell.angle_beta   90.00
_cell.angle_gamma   90.00
#
_symmetry.space_group_name_H-M   'P 1'
#
loop_
_entity.id
_entity.type
_entity.pdbx_description
1 polymer ?
#
loop_
_entity_poly.entity_id
_entity_poly.type
_entity_poly.pdbx_seq_one_letter_code
_entity_poly.pdbx_strand_id
1 'polypeptide(L)'
;MEDFKDAKSFLDYCTQHFGRLNKKDYELAVFHLLLQNELKDCSDFAISRKLKITEAKVKQLRYEVNLVIQKTDSVYREELMQLMSTASYKFADGDKKIQFCVNDKMLRLFLNDQLNQIGSFADSSFNSNIVSVTAKDLLFLLGADKHADTVKKINQSLRDNANDLPKDMRSKLSSLAKSIAKDLASKISPNVTDWIEEQIQEYVNKKDKQK
;
A
#
# COMPACT_ATOMS: atom_id res chain seq x y z
N MET A 1 5.96 8.69 4.17
CA MET A 1 4.69 9.18 3.58
C MET A 1 4.95 10.53 2.95
N GLU A 2 5.30 10.58 1.65
CA GLU A 2 5.05 11.79 0.89
C GLU A 2 3.59 11.72 0.43
N ASP A 3 2.72 11.67 1.40
CA ASP A 3 1.29 11.75 1.24
C ASP A 3 0.99 13.06 0.57
N PHE A 4 0.23 13.08 -0.47
CA PHE A 4 -0.25 14.27 -1.15
C PHE A 4 0.48 15.52 -0.65
N LYS A 5 1.60 15.91 -1.25
CA LYS A 5 2.53 16.94 -0.74
C LYS A 5 1.84 18.25 -0.30
N ASP A 6 0.59 18.41 -0.75
CA ASP A 6 -0.26 19.53 -0.41
C ASP A 6 -1.76 19.19 -0.58
N ALA A 7 -2.61 20.03 -0.03
CA ALA A 7 -4.06 19.89 -0.14
C ALA A 7 -4.53 19.91 -1.61
N LYS A 8 -3.81 20.57 -2.53
CA LYS A 8 -4.14 20.60 -3.94
C LYS A 8 -4.03 19.22 -4.58
N SER A 9 -2.91 18.53 -4.36
CA SER A 9 -2.69 17.17 -4.88
C SER A 9 -3.78 16.21 -4.40
N PHE A 10 -4.19 16.29 -3.13
CA PHE A 10 -5.29 15.50 -2.59
C PHE A 10 -6.63 15.86 -3.25
N LEU A 11 -6.91 17.15 -3.45
CA LEU A 11 -8.13 17.60 -4.10
C LEU A 11 -8.20 17.24 -5.57
N ASP A 12 -7.09 17.36 -6.30
CA ASP A 12 -6.98 16.96 -7.72
C ASP A 12 -7.26 15.46 -7.85
N TYR A 13 -6.70 14.66 -6.95
CA TYR A 13 -7.00 13.24 -6.87
C TYR A 13 -8.48 12.96 -6.61
N CYS A 14 -9.07 13.59 -5.58
CA CYS A 14 -10.48 13.43 -5.26
C CYS A 14 -11.38 13.84 -6.45
N THR A 15 -11.02 14.91 -7.18
CA THR A 15 -11.76 15.34 -8.36
C THR A 15 -11.72 14.31 -9.47
N GLN A 16 -10.56 13.70 -9.69
CA GLN A 16 -10.37 12.70 -10.74
C GLN A 16 -11.14 11.41 -10.47
N HIS A 17 -11.15 10.94 -9.22
CA HIS A 17 -11.68 9.61 -8.86
C HIS A 17 -13.08 9.63 -8.27
N PHE A 18 -13.50 10.73 -7.65
CA PHE A 18 -14.80 10.85 -6.97
C PHE A 18 -15.74 11.90 -7.60
N GLY A 19 -15.28 12.61 -8.63
CA GLY A 19 -16.06 13.62 -9.32
C GLY A 19 -16.03 14.98 -8.63
N ARG A 20 -17.16 15.73 -8.70
CA ARG A 20 -17.19 17.13 -8.28
C ARG A 20 -17.01 17.30 -6.78
N LEU A 21 -15.98 18.07 -6.38
CA LEU A 21 -15.69 18.40 -4.99
C LEU A 21 -16.74 19.36 -4.40
N ASN A 22 -17.07 19.14 -3.15
CA ASN A 22 -17.93 20.01 -2.35
C ASN A 22 -17.14 20.65 -1.19
N LYS A 23 -17.79 21.54 -0.43
CA LYS A 23 -17.16 22.22 0.71
C LYS A 23 -16.59 21.26 1.75
N LYS A 24 -17.24 20.11 1.95
CA LYS A 24 -16.79 19.09 2.91
C LYS A 24 -15.48 18.44 2.47
N ASP A 25 -15.29 18.18 1.18
CA ASP A 25 -14.07 17.60 0.64
C ASP A 25 -12.87 18.53 0.88
N TYR A 26 -13.06 19.84 0.74
CA TYR A 26 -12.02 20.82 1.10
C TYR A 26 -11.71 20.83 2.59
N GLU A 27 -12.75 20.75 3.47
CA GLU A 27 -12.54 20.64 4.92
C GLU A 27 -11.69 19.41 5.28
N LEU A 28 -11.99 18.27 4.68
CA LEU A 28 -11.26 17.03 4.90
C LEU A 28 -9.82 17.11 4.39
N ALA A 29 -9.59 17.69 3.21
CA ALA A 29 -8.25 17.86 2.65
C ALA A 29 -7.37 18.75 3.53
N VAL A 30 -7.90 19.89 4.00
CA VAL A 30 -7.17 20.78 4.91
C VAL A 30 -6.89 20.08 6.24
N PHE A 31 -7.88 19.38 6.80
CA PHE A 31 -7.70 18.66 8.05
C PHE A 31 -6.66 17.53 7.92
N HIS A 32 -6.68 16.80 6.81
CA HIS A 32 -5.66 15.78 6.51
C HIS A 32 -4.25 16.38 6.45
N LEU A 33 -4.08 17.50 5.72
CA LEU A 33 -2.80 18.19 5.63
C LEU A 33 -2.28 18.64 7.01
N LEU A 34 -3.17 19.16 7.87
CA LEU A 34 -2.82 19.56 9.25
C LEU A 34 -2.40 18.34 10.09
N LEU A 35 -3.09 17.20 9.94
CA LEU A 35 -2.71 15.95 10.65
C LEU A 35 -1.33 15.44 10.25
N GLN A 36 -0.92 15.65 9.01
CA GLN A 36 0.39 15.21 8.55
C GLN A 36 1.53 16.12 9.05
N ASN A 37 1.25 17.38 9.31
CA ASN A 37 2.24 18.39 9.67
C ASN A 37 2.09 18.83 11.14
N GLU A 38 1.30 19.85 11.36
CA GLU A 38 1.23 20.57 12.67
C GLU A 38 0.54 19.77 13.78
N LEU A 39 -0.32 18.81 13.42
CA LEU A 39 -1.16 18.07 14.36
C LEU A 39 -0.77 16.58 14.44
N LYS A 40 0.33 16.16 13.83
CA LYS A 40 0.73 14.76 13.65
C LYS A 40 0.69 13.96 14.95
N ASP A 41 1.27 14.51 16.02
CA ASP A 41 1.39 13.83 17.32
C ASP A 41 0.41 14.39 18.38
N CYS A 42 -0.59 15.15 17.95
CA CYS A 42 -1.55 15.76 18.85
C CYS A 42 -2.70 14.81 19.19
N SER A 43 -3.07 14.76 20.48
CA SER A 43 -4.31 14.12 20.92
C SER A 43 -5.55 14.86 20.40
N ASP A 44 -6.71 14.20 20.34
CA ASP A 44 -7.96 14.81 19.90
C ASP A 44 -8.32 16.05 20.76
N PHE A 45 -8.03 16.00 22.06
CA PHE A 45 -8.18 17.15 22.95
C PHE A 45 -7.29 18.32 22.54
N ALA A 46 -6.00 18.07 22.25
CA ALA A 46 -5.08 19.12 21.84
C ALA A 46 -5.50 19.73 20.49
N ILE A 47 -5.94 18.89 19.53
CA ILE A 47 -6.47 19.34 18.23
C ILE A 47 -7.73 20.19 18.42
N SER A 48 -8.66 19.75 19.25
CA SER A 48 -9.90 20.48 19.51
C SER A 48 -9.62 21.90 20.02
N ARG A 49 -8.63 22.05 20.91
CA ARG A 49 -8.19 23.36 21.43
C ARG A 49 -7.52 24.22 20.36
N LYS A 50 -6.59 23.65 19.57
CA LYS A 50 -5.89 24.38 18.51
C LYS A 50 -6.85 24.87 17.42
N LEU A 51 -7.77 24.02 16.98
CA LEU A 51 -8.71 24.35 15.91
C LEU A 51 -10.02 25.03 16.39
N LYS A 52 -10.20 25.16 17.69
CA LYS A 52 -11.42 25.72 18.33
C LYS A 52 -12.70 24.98 17.89
N ILE A 53 -12.65 23.67 17.81
CA ILE A 53 -13.77 22.77 17.49
C ILE A 53 -13.94 21.74 18.62
N THR A 54 -15.06 21.04 18.66
CA THR A 54 -15.29 20.00 19.68
C THR A 54 -14.47 18.74 19.42
N GLU A 55 -14.13 17.98 20.47
CA GLU A 55 -13.47 16.67 20.29
C GLU A 55 -14.29 15.70 19.45
N ALA A 56 -15.63 15.76 19.56
CA ALA A 56 -16.52 14.97 18.74
C ALA A 56 -16.34 15.29 17.24
N LYS A 57 -16.18 16.58 16.90
CA LYS A 57 -15.90 17.00 15.52
C LYS A 57 -14.52 16.53 15.06
N VAL A 58 -13.50 16.56 15.92
CA VAL A 58 -12.16 16.04 15.61
C VAL A 58 -12.23 14.53 15.28
N LYS A 59 -12.90 13.73 16.13
CA LYS A 59 -13.09 12.29 15.90
C LYS A 59 -13.83 12.02 14.59
N GLN A 60 -14.88 12.79 14.31
CA GLN A 60 -15.62 12.69 13.05
C GLN A 60 -14.72 12.97 11.85
N LEU A 61 -13.94 14.05 11.87
CA LEU A 61 -13.04 14.42 10.77
C LEU A 61 -11.95 13.36 10.56
N ARG A 62 -11.34 12.81 11.63
CA ARG A 62 -10.39 11.70 11.52
C ARG A 62 -11.02 10.48 10.87
N TYR A 63 -12.22 10.10 11.31
CA TYR A 63 -12.94 8.97 10.72
C TYR A 63 -13.22 9.19 9.23
N GLU A 64 -13.69 10.37 8.85
CA GLU A 64 -14.00 10.70 7.46
C GLU A 64 -12.74 10.76 6.58
N VAL A 65 -11.63 11.35 7.08
CA VAL A 65 -10.33 11.31 6.38
C VAL A 65 -9.87 9.87 6.18
N ASN A 66 -9.94 9.02 7.21
CA ASN A 66 -9.57 7.62 7.08
C ASN A 66 -10.43 6.87 6.05
N LEU A 67 -11.73 7.17 5.97
CA LEU A 67 -12.59 6.58 4.93
C LEU A 67 -12.17 7.01 3.51
N VAL A 68 -11.80 8.29 3.34
CA VAL A 68 -11.31 8.78 2.04
C VAL A 68 -9.99 8.08 1.68
N ILE A 69 -9.04 7.98 2.63
CA ILE A 69 -7.77 7.29 2.42
C ILE A 69 -7.99 5.82 2.05
N GLN A 70 -8.86 5.11 2.77
CA GLN A 70 -9.17 3.71 2.47
C GLN A 70 -9.77 3.53 1.07
N LYS A 71 -10.68 4.42 0.66
CA LYS A 71 -11.22 4.40 -0.71
C LYS A 71 -10.15 4.69 -1.74
N THR A 72 -9.27 5.65 -1.47
CA THR A 72 -8.13 6.00 -2.31
C THR A 72 -7.21 4.80 -2.50
N ASP A 73 -6.85 4.15 -1.41
CA ASP A 73 -6.01 2.95 -1.44
C ASP A 73 -6.67 1.81 -2.23
N SER A 74 -7.98 1.64 -2.10
CA SER A 74 -8.74 0.65 -2.87
C SER A 74 -8.68 0.93 -4.37
N VAL A 75 -8.86 2.18 -4.79
CA VAL A 75 -8.77 2.57 -6.21
C VAL A 75 -7.39 2.29 -6.77
N TYR A 76 -6.32 2.68 -6.09
CA TYR A 76 -4.97 2.40 -6.56
C TYR A 76 -4.63 0.91 -6.60
N ARG A 77 -5.16 0.12 -5.68
CA ARG A 77 -5.01 -1.34 -5.75
C ARG A 77 -5.77 -1.95 -6.93
N GLU A 78 -6.95 -1.43 -7.24
CA GLU A 78 -7.70 -1.85 -8.43
C GLU A 78 -6.93 -1.50 -9.71
N GLU A 79 -6.35 -0.30 -9.80
CA GLU A 79 -5.47 0.09 -10.92
C GLU A 79 -4.24 -0.81 -11.02
N LEU A 80 -3.59 -1.13 -9.90
CA LEU A 80 -2.48 -2.08 -9.86
C LEU A 80 -2.90 -3.47 -10.34
N MET A 81 -4.06 -3.98 -9.89
CA MET A 81 -4.60 -5.26 -10.35
C MET A 81 -4.88 -5.24 -11.85
N GLN A 82 -5.39 -4.13 -12.37
CA GLN A 82 -5.63 -3.96 -13.80
C GLN A 82 -4.33 -4.01 -14.62
N LEU A 83 -3.25 -3.37 -14.14
CA LEU A 83 -1.92 -3.50 -14.75
C LEU A 83 -1.44 -4.95 -14.78
N MET A 84 -1.70 -5.72 -13.73
CA MET A 84 -1.34 -7.14 -13.66
C MET A 84 -2.24 -8.04 -14.52
N SER A 85 -3.44 -7.59 -14.90
CA SER A 85 -4.36 -8.33 -15.76
C SER A 85 -4.06 -8.15 -17.25
N THR A 86 -3.51 -7.00 -17.65
CA THR A 86 -3.37 -6.57 -19.09
C THR A 86 -2.07 -6.98 -19.74
N ALA A 87 -1.27 -7.85 -19.13
CA ALA A 87 0.07 -8.24 -19.62
C ALA A 87 1.05 -7.05 -19.83
N SER A 88 0.79 -5.92 -19.17
CA SER A 88 1.68 -4.74 -19.20
C SER A 88 2.87 -4.86 -18.23
N TYR A 89 3.25 -6.08 -17.90
CA TYR A 89 4.34 -6.41 -16.97
C TYR A 89 5.40 -7.27 -17.66
N LYS A 90 6.59 -7.31 -17.08
CA LYS A 90 7.70 -8.18 -17.47
C LYS A 90 8.33 -8.78 -16.22
N PHE A 91 8.72 -10.04 -16.30
CA PHE A 91 9.60 -10.64 -15.30
C PHE A 91 11.04 -10.19 -15.53
N ALA A 92 11.77 -9.93 -14.47
CA ALA A 92 13.12 -9.38 -14.50
C ALA A 92 13.98 -9.99 -13.39
N ASP A 93 15.32 -9.81 -13.49
CA ASP A 93 16.28 -10.30 -12.49
C ASP A 93 16.19 -11.81 -12.26
N GLY A 94 16.12 -12.58 -13.38
CA GLY A 94 15.96 -14.05 -13.32
C GLY A 94 14.64 -14.45 -12.66
N ASP A 95 13.56 -13.79 -13.01
CA ASP A 95 12.19 -13.96 -12.53
C ASP A 95 11.99 -13.66 -11.03
N LYS A 96 12.96 -12.99 -10.38
CA LYS A 96 12.83 -12.59 -8.97
C LYS A 96 12.01 -11.32 -8.75
N LYS A 97 11.86 -10.52 -9.80
CA LYS A 97 11.12 -9.26 -9.78
C LYS A 97 10.12 -9.21 -10.93
N ILE A 98 9.02 -8.50 -10.71
CA ILE A 98 8.09 -8.09 -11.75
C ILE A 98 8.24 -6.59 -11.99
N GLN A 99 8.25 -6.17 -13.25
CA GLN A 99 8.34 -4.79 -13.67
C GLN A 99 7.07 -4.40 -14.44
N PHE A 100 6.57 -3.21 -14.18
CA PHE A 100 5.44 -2.65 -14.89
C PHE A 100 5.59 -1.14 -15.07
N CYS A 101 5.02 -0.62 -16.15
CA CYS A 101 5.06 0.81 -16.45
C CYS A 101 3.86 1.49 -15.80
N VAL A 102 4.14 2.47 -14.94
CA VAL A 102 3.11 3.26 -14.25
C VAL A 102 3.21 4.71 -14.73
N ASN A 103 2.34 5.09 -15.67
CA ASN A 103 2.30 6.46 -16.18
C ASN A 103 1.64 7.42 -15.20
N ASP A 104 0.67 6.95 -14.42
CA ASP A 104 0.01 7.77 -13.40
C ASP A 104 0.98 8.10 -12.25
N LYS A 105 1.18 9.40 -12.03
CA LYS A 105 2.09 9.91 -11.00
C LYS A 105 1.58 9.58 -9.59
N MET A 106 0.27 9.62 -9.37
CA MET A 106 -0.33 9.40 -8.06
C MET A 106 -0.26 7.92 -7.69
N LEU A 107 -0.54 7.02 -8.65
CA LEU A 107 -0.33 5.58 -8.45
C LEU A 107 1.14 5.26 -8.11
N ARG A 108 2.11 5.90 -8.78
CA ARG A 108 3.54 5.73 -8.43
C ARG A 108 3.86 6.19 -7.01
N LEU A 109 3.32 7.34 -6.60
CA LEU A 109 3.52 7.86 -5.24
C LEU A 109 2.91 6.91 -4.21
N PHE A 110 1.69 6.42 -4.45
CA PHE A 110 1.05 5.42 -3.62
C PHE A 110 1.89 4.14 -3.48
N LEU A 111 2.34 3.58 -4.60
CA LEU A 111 3.16 2.35 -4.59
C LEU A 111 4.47 2.56 -3.82
N ASN A 112 5.16 3.68 -4.03
CA ASN A 112 6.39 4.00 -3.30
C ASN A 112 6.14 4.16 -1.80
N ASP A 113 5.03 4.81 -1.41
CA ASP A 113 4.67 4.97 -0.01
C ASP A 113 4.37 3.61 0.65
N GLN A 114 3.55 2.78 0.02
CA GLN A 114 3.24 1.44 0.52
C GLN A 114 4.51 0.57 0.64
N LEU A 115 5.41 0.62 -0.34
CA LEU A 115 6.69 -0.10 -0.31
C LEU A 115 7.60 0.41 0.82
N ASN A 116 7.68 1.71 1.04
CA ASN A 116 8.43 2.29 2.15
C ASN A 116 7.88 1.85 3.52
N GLN A 117 6.57 1.77 3.67
CA GLN A 117 5.94 1.28 4.91
C GLN A 117 6.33 -0.15 5.26
N ILE A 118 6.56 -1.00 4.26
CA ILE A 118 7.01 -2.38 4.45
C ILE A 118 8.54 -2.54 4.46
N GLY A 119 9.28 -1.43 4.40
CA GLY A 119 10.75 -1.44 4.39
C GLY A 119 11.36 -1.94 3.09
N SER A 120 10.59 -1.92 2.01
CA SER A 120 11.04 -2.19 0.65
C SER A 120 11.17 -0.89 -0.12
N PHE A 121 12.14 -0.87 -1.04
CA PHE A 121 12.30 0.28 -1.95
C PHE A 121 11.96 -0.20 -3.36
N ALA A 122 11.09 0.54 -4.04
CA ALA A 122 10.96 0.31 -5.47
C ALA A 122 12.30 0.68 -6.12
N ASP A 123 12.87 -0.23 -6.92
CA ASP A 123 13.99 0.06 -7.81
C ASP A 123 13.49 0.99 -8.94
N SER A 124 13.05 2.17 -8.58
CA SER A 124 12.68 3.22 -9.52
C SER A 124 13.66 4.36 -9.36
N SER A 125 14.48 4.60 -10.36
CA SER A 125 15.08 5.92 -10.49
C SER A 125 13.93 6.94 -10.48
N PHE A 126 14.07 8.04 -9.77
CA PHE A 126 13.03 9.08 -9.55
C PHE A 126 12.35 9.58 -10.85
N ASN A 127 12.95 9.30 -12.00
CA ASN A 127 12.51 9.67 -13.35
C ASN A 127 12.00 8.51 -14.20
N SER A 128 11.97 7.28 -13.68
CA SER A 128 11.50 6.13 -14.45
C SER A 128 10.02 5.88 -14.19
N ASN A 129 9.25 5.67 -15.26
CA ASN A 129 7.88 5.18 -15.17
C ASN A 129 7.81 3.67 -14.84
N ILE A 130 8.96 3.02 -14.70
CA ILE A 130 9.04 1.59 -14.42
C ILE A 130 9.13 1.38 -12.92
N VAL A 131 8.20 0.60 -12.39
CA VAL A 131 8.19 0.12 -11.01
C VAL A 131 8.62 -1.35 -11.02
N SER A 132 9.57 -1.71 -10.17
CA SER A 132 10.10 -3.07 -10.06
C SER A 132 9.93 -3.54 -8.62
N VAL A 133 9.22 -4.66 -8.41
CA VAL A 133 8.90 -5.18 -7.09
C VAL A 133 9.13 -6.69 -7.01
N THR A 134 9.45 -7.18 -5.81
CA THR A 134 9.54 -8.63 -5.53
C THR A 134 8.14 -9.24 -5.35
N ALA A 135 8.02 -10.56 -5.41
CA ALA A 135 6.77 -11.26 -5.14
C ALA A 135 6.23 -10.98 -3.73
N LYS A 136 7.12 -10.86 -2.73
CA LYS A 136 6.76 -10.49 -1.36
C LYS A 136 6.15 -9.10 -1.30
N ASP A 137 6.76 -8.13 -1.98
CA ASP A 137 6.28 -6.75 -1.99
C ASP A 137 4.93 -6.65 -2.70
N LEU A 138 4.79 -7.31 -3.85
CA LEU A 138 3.52 -7.36 -4.58
C LEU A 138 2.42 -8.03 -3.76
N LEU A 139 2.74 -9.13 -3.06
CA LEU A 139 1.81 -9.79 -2.16
C LEU A 139 1.28 -8.83 -1.08
N PHE A 140 2.16 -8.02 -0.49
CA PHE A 140 1.76 -7.05 0.53
C PHE A 140 0.93 -5.90 -0.04
N LEU A 141 1.29 -5.39 -1.22
CA LEU A 141 0.51 -4.36 -1.92
C LEU A 141 -0.92 -4.83 -2.22
N LEU A 142 -1.08 -6.07 -2.69
CA LEU A 142 -2.37 -6.64 -3.06
C LEU A 142 -3.18 -7.16 -1.86
N GLY A 143 -2.50 -7.60 -0.81
CA GLY A 143 -3.13 -8.24 0.35
C GLY A 143 -3.59 -7.31 1.46
N ALA A 144 -3.26 -6.02 1.39
CA ALA A 144 -3.41 -5.10 2.52
C ALA A 144 -4.86 -4.88 2.97
N ASP A 145 -5.86 -5.02 2.10
CA ASP A 145 -7.26 -4.78 2.48
C ASP A 145 -7.85 -5.90 3.33
N LYS A 146 -7.80 -7.13 2.81
CA LYS A 146 -8.42 -8.29 3.47
C LYS A 146 -7.57 -8.92 4.56
N HIS A 147 -6.25 -8.72 4.48
CA HIS A 147 -5.26 -9.38 5.32
C HIS A 147 -4.39 -8.41 6.10
N ALA A 148 -4.84 -7.16 6.31
CA ALA A 148 -4.07 -6.06 6.89
C ALA A 148 -3.34 -6.45 8.19
N ASP A 149 -4.02 -7.11 9.12
CA ASP A 149 -3.42 -7.54 10.39
C ASP A 149 -2.32 -8.58 10.21
N THR A 150 -2.52 -9.52 9.28
CA THR A 150 -1.53 -10.56 8.97
C THR A 150 -0.31 -9.96 8.30
N VAL A 151 -0.52 -9.09 7.30
CA VAL A 151 0.53 -8.33 6.60
C VAL A 151 1.34 -7.50 7.61
N LYS A 152 0.67 -6.78 8.50
CA LYS A 152 1.32 -5.96 9.54
C LYS A 152 2.20 -6.80 10.47
N LYS A 153 1.70 -7.94 10.94
CA LYS A 153 2.46 -8.86 11.81
C LYS A 153 3.69 -9.45 11.11
N ILE A 154 3.54 -9.86 9.84
CA ILE A 154 4.66 -10.39 9.05
C ILE A 154 5.71 -9.29 8.83
N ASN A 155 5.30 -8.08 8.46
CA ASN A 155 6.20 -6.95 8.26
C ASN A 155 6.94 -6.55 9.53
N GLN A 156 6.24 -6.50 10.67
CA GLN A 156 6.87 -6.25 11.96
C GLN A 156 7.91 -7.31 12.28
N SER A 157 7.57 -8.58 12.11
CA SER A 157 8.50 -9.70 12.35
C SER A 157 9.72 -9.66 11.42
N LEU A 158 9.56 -9.22 10.16
CA LEU A 158 10.69 -9.02 9.23
C LEU A 158 11.63 -7.90 9.70
N ARG A 159 11.09 -6.82 10.23
CA ARG A 159 11.88 -5.71 10.77
C ARG A 159 12.66 -6.15 12.02
N ASP A 160 11.98 -6.81 12.94
CA ASP A 160 12.54 -7.23 14.24
C ASP A 160 13.62 -8.29 14.09
N ASN A 161 13.59 -9.09 13.01
CA ASN A 161 14.49 -10.22 12.77
C ASN A 161 15.44 -10.02 11.57
N ALA A 162 15.80 -8.77 11.25
CA ALA A 162 16.71 -8.43 10.16
C ALA A 162 16.35 -9.13 8.82
N ASN A 163 15.08 -9.08 8.46
CA ASN A 163 14.50 -9.72 7.28
C ASN A 163 14.49 -11.26 7.29
N ASP A 164 14.71 -11.88 8.45
CA ASP A 164 14.47 -13.32 8.62
C ASP A 164 13.14 -13.54 9.38
N LEU A 165 12.35 -14.52 8.93
CA LEU A 165 11.05 -14.83 9.53
C LEU A 165 11.16 -16.07 10.43
N PRO A 166 10.63 -16.02 11.66
CA PRO A 166 10.39 -17.21 12.47
C PRO A 166 9.54 -18.24 11.70
N LYS A 167 9.69 -19.52 12.04
CA LYS A 167 9.04 -20.63 11.33
C LYS A 167 7.50 -20.49 11.25
N ASP A 168 6.88 -20.05 12.34
CA ASP A 168 5.44 -19.80 12.40
C ASP A 168 5.01 -18.65 11.46
N MET A 169 5.83 -17.61 11.32
CA MET A 169 5.55 -16.48 10.41
C MET A 169 5.80 -16.85 8.96
N ARG A 170 6.74 -17.75 8.66
CA ARG A 170 6.92 -18.28 7.30
C ARG A 170 5.70 -19.10 6.84
N SER A 171 5.14 -19.91 7.74
CA SER A 171 3.91 -20.64 7.47
C SER A 171 2.73 -19.67 7.21
N LYS A 172 2.63 -18.58 7.99
CA LYS A 172 1.63 -17.52 7.75
C LYS A 172 1.83 -16.81 6.43
N LEU A 173 3.07 -16.50 6.04
CA LEU A 173 3.39 -15.89 4.74
C LEU A 173 2.98 -16.80 3.58
N SER A 174 3.30 -18.10 3.65
CA SER A 174 2.88 -19.07 2.65
C SER A 174 1.35 -19.20 2.55
N SER A 175 0.65 -19.23 3.69
CA SER A 175 -0.81 -19.28 3.72
C SER A 175 -1.44 -17.99 3.17
N LEU A 176 -0.82 -16.85 3.46
CA LEU A 176 -1.23 -15.55 2.93
C LEU A 176 -1.10 -15.53 1.40
N ALA A 177 0.03 -15.99 0.85
CA ALA A 177 0.25 -16.04 -0.59
C ALA A 177 -0.84 -16.86 -1.30
N LYS A 178 -1.15 -18.06 -0.79
CA LYS A 178 -2.22 -18.92 -1.33
C LYS A 178 -3.60 -18.28 -1.24
N SER A 179 -3.89 -17.61 -0.12
CA SER A 179 -5.18 -16.92 0.05
C SER A 179 -5.34 -15.76 -0.93
N ILE A 180 -4.29 -14.94 -1.09
CA ILE A 180 -4.30 -13.81 -2.00
C ILE A 180 -4.35 -14.28 -3.46
N ALA A 181 -3.55 -15.29 -3.84
CA ALA A 181 -3.59 -15.87 -5.17
C ALA A 181 -5.00 -16.36 -5.52
N LYS A 182 -5.65 -17.07 -4.60
CA LYS A 182 -7.05 -17.52 -4.77
C LYS A 182 -8.04 -16.35 -4.92
N ASP A 183 -7.91 -15.32 -4.09
CA ASP A 183 -8.78 -14.14 -4.12
C ASP A 183 -8.62 -13.31 -5.41
N LEU A 184 -7.44 -13.36 -6.02
CA LEU A 184 -7.08 -12.59 -7.20
C LEU A 184 -7.13 -13.38 -8.51
N ALA A 185 -7.31 -14.70 -8.47
CA ALA A 185 -7.27 -15.58 -9.64
C ALA A 185 -8.22 -15.15 -10.79
N SER A 186 -9.32 -14.43 -10.47
CA SER A 186 -10.23 -13.88 -11.46
C SER A 186 -9.94 -12.43 -11.87
N LYS A 187 -8.98 -11.77 -11.21
CA LYS A 187 -8.73 -10.32 -11.34
C LYS A 187 -7.39 -9.99 -11.99
N ILE A 188 -6.41 -10.86 -11.86
CA ILE A 188 -5.06 -10.69 -12.43
C ILE A 188 -4.66 -11.90 -13.25
N SER A 189 -3.59 -11.76 -14.03
CA SER A 189 -3.08 -12.85 -14.86
C SER A 189 -2.69 -14.08 -14.01
N PRO A 190 -3.06 -15.30 -14.41
CA PRO A 190 -2.60 -16.54 -13.75
C PRO A 190 -1.09 -16.61 -13.62
N ASN A 191 -0.33 -16.18 -14.61
CA ASN A 191 1.13 -16.16 -14.58
C ASN A 191 1.69 -15.34 -13.41
N VAL A 192 0.99 -14.28 -12.98
CA VAL A 192 1.40 -13.45 -11.83
C VAL A 192 1.06 -14.15 -10.52
N THR A 193 -0.10 -14.80 -10.43
CA THR A 193 -0.48 -15.54 -9.22
C THR A 193 0.44 -16.73 -8.99
N ASP A 194 0.74 -17.52 -10.02
CA ASP A 194 1.65 -18.67 -9.97
C ASP A 194 3.05 -18.20 -9.58
N TRP A 195 3.55 -17.14 -10.21
CA TRP A 195 4.84 -16.55 -9.88
C TRP A 195 4.92 -16.09 -8.41
N ILE A 196 3.88 -15.43 -7.87
CA ILE A 196 3.85 -15.05 -6.45
C ILE A 196 3.98 -16.29 -5.56
N GLU A 197 3.20 -17.32 -5.83
CA GLU A 197 3.23 -18.55 -5.03
C GLU A 197 4.59 -19.23 -5.09
N GLU A 198 5.18 -19.41 -6.28
CA GLU A 198 6.49 -20.02 -6.49
C GLU A 198 7.59 -19.25 -5.74
N GLN A 199 7.67 -17.93 -5.91
CA GLN A 199 8.69 -17.11 -5.27
C GLN A 199 8.57 -17.11 -3.74
N ILE A 200 7.36 -17.11 -3.21
CA ILE A 200 7.16 -17.18 -1.75
C ILE A 200 7.52 -18.56 -1.22
N GLN A 201 7.18 -19.64 -1.92
CA GLN A 201 7.58 -21.01 -1.54
C GLN A 201 9.10 -21.19 -1.60
N GLU A 202 9.75 -20.68 -2.62
CA GLU A 202 11.21 -20.70 -2.73
C GLU A 202 11.87 -19.95 -1.56
N TYR A 203 11.37 -18.76 -1.21
CA TYR A 203 11.84 -17.97 -0.07
C TYR A 203 11.71 -18.75 1.24
N VAL A 204 10.56 -19.38 1.48
CA VAL A 204 10.29 -20.15 2.71
C VAL A 204 11.21 -21.37 2.77
N ASN A 205 11.36 -22.13 1.67
CA ASN A 205 12.12 -23.37 1.60
C ASN A 205 13.64 -23.13 1.71
N LYS A 206 14.17 -22.05 1.12
CA LYS A 206 15.61 -21.72 1.23
C LYS A 206 16.04 -21.47 2.67
N LYS A 207 15.20 -20.82 3.45
CA LYS A 207 15.48 -20.51 4.85
C LYS A 207 15.43 -21.74 5.75
N ASP A 208 14.68 -22.78 5.39
CA ASP A 208 14.63 -24.04 6.15
C ASP A 208 15.87 -24.92 5.90
N LYS A 209 16.58 -24.75 4.77
CA LYS A 209 17.79 -25.50 4.43
C LYS A 209 19.08 -24.93 5.04
N GLN A 210 19.05 -23.71 5.59
CA GLN A 210 20.21 -23.04 6.18
C GLN A 210 20.32 -23.24 7.72
N LYS A 211 19.48 -24.07 8.27
CA LYS A 211 19.53 -24.57 9.67
C LYS A 211 19.86 -26.03 9.73
#